data_77d426889ac2b2212c4c07bd5edf1d19
#
_entry.id   77d426889ac2b2212c4c07bd5edf1d19
#
_cell.length_a   1.000
_cell.length_b   1.000
_cell.length_c   1.000
_cell.angle_alpha   90.00
_cell.angle_beta   90.00
_cell.angle_gamma   90.00
#
_symmetry.space_group_name_H-M   'P 1'
#
loop_
_entity.id
_entity.type
_entity.pdbx_description
1 polymer ?
#
loop_
_entity_poly.entity_id
_entity_poly.type
_entity_poly.pdbx_seq_one_letter_code
_entity_poly.pdbx_strand_id
1 'polypeptide(L)'
;MKKIFCMALSAALLAGSVPAYAAEESLFTKTPHTFTAKVGTTEFTKDGAAQPLDVPIYIKDGYTMLPLRTFMKAALGEKSQMVWNNEDKAATVAFGGNLIRFSIKENTIAKNGKDLPVWGKMEVKDGRVFVPLRNWSGILQSIGYLIEEGDITWDSTTKLATVRAVEQKLDPSNGLEKPALSGKGAQASYAVALSTQYDEIEPLGDGYFLAQKYTGETNVGLGVSIGRRENVRYLLDSKGKVLQTYDTGTDNYMEDGGERTFLVGRNTENGFGNGAIDWEGKTVIPFIYNRVEPFSEGLAAVSDKNGTGFVNRNGEVVIPLQFEEAKPFSDGLAVVKKKDGTYAYIDKTGKIVIDASKYRYVDSFSEGMARVWKVEGNTRRCGFIDKTGKEVIPCQYDWVGHFIDGVTYVLQNQQLWTMDKTGKKLNYLTDAAHSLSYASDDILKVEKIIDFPGGDHEHMNTYYDKTGEFSYETYLLKAGLSE
;
A
#
# COMPACT_ATOMS: atom_id res chain seq x y z
N MET A 1 -17.59 37.43 -8.48
CA MET A 1 -17.59 37.13 -9.93
C MET A 1 -16.15 36.97 -10.38
N LYS A 2 -15.61 35.77 -10.31
CA LYS A 2 -14.43 35.38 -11.12
C LYS A 2 -14.71 33.97 -11.58
N LYS A 3 -14.99 33.85 -12.87
CA LYS A 3 -15.14 32.60 -13.59
C LYS A 3 -13.75 31.96 -13.65
N ILE A 4 -13.58 30.81 -13.06
CA ILE A 4 -12.43 29.96 -13.35
C ILE A 4 -12.75 29.23 -14.64
N PHE A 5 -12.10 29.66 -15.69
CA PHE A 5 -12.08 29.04 -17.01
C PHE A 5 -11.27 27.74 -16.90
N CYS A 6 -11.91 26.60 -17.12
CA CYS A 6 -11.17 25.43 -17.59
C CYS A 6 -10.65 25.77 -18.99
N MET A 7 -9.38 26.11 -19.10
CA MET A 7 -8.72 26.20 -20.39
C MET A 7 -8.51 24.80 -20.96
N ALA A 8 -9.31 24.46 -21.95
CA ALA A 8 -8.98 23.41 -22.87
C ALA A 8 -7.69 23.80 -23.60
N LEU A 9 -6.62 23.08 -23.34
CA LEU A 9 -5.37 23.23 -24.10
C LEU A 9 -5.55 22.62 -25.48
N SER A 10 -5.85 23.45 -26.46
CA SER A 10 -5.69 23.11 -27.87
C SER A 10 -4.23 23.33 -28.26
N ALA A 11 -3.42 22.30 -28.16
CA ALA A 11 -2.15 22.24 -28.87
C ALA A 11 -2.32 21.29 -30.06
N ALA A 12 -2.56 21.88 -31.21
CA ALA A 12 -2.41 21.19 -32.50
C ALA A 12 -0.95 20.90 -32.71
N LEU A 13 -0.59 19.61 -32.86
CA LEU A 13 0.63 19.22 -33.55
C LEU A 13 0.53 17.83 -34.13
N LEU A 14 0.48 17.85 -35.45
CA LEU A 14 1.09 16.91 -36.43
C LEU A 14 1.18 15.42 -36.04
N ALA A 15 0.36 14.67 -36.81
CA ALA A 15 0.56 13.28 -37.16
C ALA A 15 0.50 12.23 -36.03
N GLY A 16 -0.70 11.74 -35.76
CA GLY A 16 -0.85 10.32 -35.45
C GLY A 16 -0.94 9.93 -33.96
N SER A 17 -1.03 10.87 -33.02
CA SER A 17 -1.34 10.55 -31.62
C SER A 17 -2.74 11.09 -31.28
N VAL A 18 -3.62 10.21 -30.84
CA VAL A 18 -4.85 10.59 -30.15
C VAL A 18 -4.43 11.44 -28.96
N PRO A 19 -4.99 12.65 -28.73
CA PRO A 19 -4.61 13.45 -27.59
C PRO A 19 -4.92 12.66 -26.31
N ALA A 20 -3.99 12.64 -25.37
CA ALA A 20 -4.09 11.90 -24.11
C ALA A 20 -5.42 12.16 -23.36
N TYR A 21 -5.98 13.35 -23.49
CA TYR A 21 -7.27 13.73 -22.92
C TYR A 21 -8.48 12.99 -23.51
N ALA A 22 -8.47 12.68 -24.81
CA ALA A 22 -9.54 11.88 -25.44
C ALA A 22 -9.43 10.39 -25.10
N ALA A 23 -8.21 9.91 -24.81
CA ALA A 23 -7.99 8.55 -24.31
C ALA A 23 -8.46 8.38 -22.87
N GLU A 24 -8.36 9.40 -22.01
CA GLU A 24 -8.85 9.36 -20.62
C GLU A 24 -10.38 9.25 -20.52
N GLU A 25 -11.14 9.94 -21.38
CA GLU A 25 -12.60 9.83 -21.38
C GLU A 25 -13.10 8.44 -21.78
N SER A 26 -12.31 7.69 -22.54
CA SER A 26 -12.62 6.32 -22.94
C SER A 26 -12.28 5.24 -21.92
N LEU A 27 -11.45 5.58 -20.90
CA LEU A 27 -11.00 4.62 -19.87
C LEU A 27 -12.03 4.37 -18.77
N PHE A 28 -12.99 5.28 -18.59
CA PHE A 28 -13.96 5.22 -17.52
C PHE A 28 -15.40 5.14 -18.04
N THR A 29 -16.16 4.18 -17.49
CA THR A 29 -17.62 4.29 -17.52
C THR A 29 -18.04 5.32 -16.51
N LYS A 30 -18.85 6.29 -16.94
CA LYS A 30 -19.47 7.33 -16.11
C LYS A 30 -20.93 6.98 -15.89
N THR A 31 -21.29 6.59 -14.67
CA THR A 31 -22.67 6.23 -14.34
C THR A 31 -23.26 7.29 -13.42
N PRO A 32 -24.28 8.06 -13.88
CA PRO A 32 -24.92 9.03 -13.03
C PRO A 32 -25.77 8.32 -11.97
N HIS A 33 -25.71 8.81 -10.74
CA HIS A 33 -26.52 8.35 -9.61
C HIS A 33 -27.22 9.51 -8.95
N THR A 34 -28.43 9.26 -8.45
CA THR A 34 -29.20 10.21 -7.68
C THR A 34 -29.60 9.59 -6.35
N PHE A 35 -29.12 10.18 -5.27
CA PHE A 35 -29.54 9.81 -3.92
C PHE A 35 -30.58 10.82 -3.45
N THR A 36 -31.70 10.34 -2.91
CA THR A 36 -32.71 11.19 -2.30
C THR A 36 -33.00 10.81 -0.86
N ALA A 37 -33.20 11.80 -0.02
CA ALA A 37 -33.43 11.64 1.41
C ALA A 37 -34.55 12.56 1.88
N LYS A 38 -35.71 12.00 2.33
CA LYS A 38 -36.85 12.78 2.78
C LYS A 38 -36.83 12.95 4.30
N VAL A 39 -36.68 14.18 4.74
CA VAL A 39 -36.62 14.51 6.17
C VAL A 39 -37.94 14.22 6.88
N GLY A 40 -37.84 13.66 8.07
CA GLY A 40 -38.97 13.24 8.91
C GLY A 40 -39.52 11.87 8.55
N THR A 41 -38.89 11.15 7.62
CA THR A 41 -39.29 9.83 7.18
C THR A 41 -38.12 8.86 7.11
N THR A 42 -38.37 7.60 6.79
CA THR A 42 -37.37 6.57 6.46
C THR A 42 -37.24 6.39 4.93
N GLU A 43 -37.66 7.39 4.15
CA GLU A 43 -37.53 7.35 2.69
C GLU A 43 -36.12 7.80 2.29
N PHE A 44 -35.33 6.85 1.85
CA PHE A 44 -34.03 7.05 1.24
C PHE A 44 -33.93 6.19 -0.02
N THR A 45 -33.49 6.80 -1.14
CA THR A 45 -33.40 6.09 -2.42
C THR A 45 -32.03 6.30 -3.07
N LYS A 46 -31.60 5.33 -3.87
CA LYS A 46 -30.56 5.46 -4.89
C LYS A 46 -31.18 5.14 -6.24
N ASP A 47 -31.13 6.09 -7.17
CA ASP A 47 -31.69 5.95 -8.53
C ASP A 47 -33.18 5.56 -8.53
N GLY A 48 -33.94 6.10 -7.58
CA GLY A 48 -35.34 5.76 -7.37
C GLY A 48 -35.59 4.43 -6.63
N ALA A 49 -34.62 3.58 -6.46
CA ALA A 49 -34.75 2.34 -5.72
C ALA A 49 -34.62 2.60 -4.21
N ALA A 50 -35.59 2.14 -3.42
CA ALA A 50 -35.60 2.27 -1.97
C ALA A 50 -34.40 1.57 -1.33
N GLN A 51 -33.74 2.25 -0.40
CA GLN A 51 -32.65 1.70 0.41
C GLN A 51 -33.16 1.42 1.82
N PRO A 52 -32.76 0.29 2.46
CA PRO A 52 -33.20 -0.05 3.80
C PRO A 52 -32.80 1.03 4.81
N LEU A 53 -33.77 1.68 5.43
CA LEU A 53 -33.57 2.68 6.47
C LEU A 53 -34.55 2.43 7.62
N ASP A 54 -34.01 2.11 8.79
CA ASP A 54 -34.76 1.77 9.99
C ASP A 54 -34.97 2.92 10.97
N VAL A 55 -34.39 4.10 10.67
CA VAL A 55 -34.47 5.28 11.48
C VAL A 55 -34.74 6.50 10.61
N PRO A 56 -35.55 7.48 11.07
CA PRO A 56 -35.90 8.64 10.25
C PRO A 56 -34.71 9.59 10.06
N ILE A 57 -34.66 10.19 8.89
CA ILE A 57 -33.79 11.32 8.55
C ILE A 57 -34.33 12.55 9.25
N TYR A 58 -33.47 13.37 9.84
CA TYR A 58 -33.90 14.57 10.58
C TYR A 58 -32.98 15.77 10.34
N ILE A 59 -33.42 16.94 10.80
CA ILE A 59 -32.59 18.16 10.77
C ILE A 59 -32.09 18.42 12.19
N LYS A 60 -30.78 18.73 12.30
CA LYS A 60 -30.14 19.19 13.53
C LYS A 60 -29.19 20.33 13.21
N ASP A 61 -29.29 21.43 13.95
CA ASP A 61 -28.44 22.60 13.82
C ASP A 61 -28.36 23.14 12.37
N GLY A 62 -29.46 23.00 11.62
CA GLY A 62 -29.55 23.40 10.21
C GLY A 62 -29.00 22.39 9.21
N TYR A 63 -28.54 21.21 9.67
CA TYR A 63 -28.02 20.16 8.81
C TYR A 63 -28.99 18.97 8.71
N THR A 64 -29.19 18.47 7.50
CA THR A 64 -29.87 17.19 7.29
C THR A 64 -28.95 16.06 7.70
N MET A 65 -29.40 15.24 8.65
CA MET A 65 -28.63 14.16 9.27
C MET A 65 -28.98 12.84 8.61
N LEU A 66 -27.98 12.17 7.98
CA LEU A 66 -28.13 10.88 7.33
C LEU A 66 -27.41 9.78 8.10
N PRO A 67 -28.00 8.57 8.22
CA PRO A 67 -27.35 7.44 8.87
C PRO A 67 -26.20 6.91 8.01
N LEU A 68 -25.02 6.86 8.60
CA LEU A 68 -23.76 6.52 7.93
C LEU A 68 -23.82 5.17 7.22
N ARG A 69 -24.29 4.13 7.91
CA ARG A 69 -24.29 2.74 7.38
C ARG A 69 -25.11 2.61 6.10
N THR A 70 -26.34 3.14 6.12
CA THR A 70 -27.24 3.03 4.97
C THR A 70 -26.68 3.78 3.76
N PHE A 71 -26.16 4.98 3.98
CA PHE A 71 -25.61 5.76 2.87
C PHE A 71 -24.35 5.10 2.29
N MET A 72 -23.41 4.65 3.12
CA MET A 72 -22.19 4.00 2.66
C MET A 72 -22.51 2.69 1.90
N LYS A 73 -23.48 1.90 2.37
CA LYS A 73 -23.93 0.72 1.62
C LYS A 73 -24.53 1.08 0.27
N ALA A 74 -25.35 2.12 0.20
CA ALA A 74 -25.92 2.58 -1.06
C ALA A 74 -24.81 3.08 -2.04
N ALA A 75 -23.79 3.77 -1.54
CA ALA A 75 -22.69 4.28 -2.35
C ALA A 75 -21.70 3.18 -2.79
N LEU A 76 -21.29 2.29 -1.88
CA LEU A 76 -20.22 1.31 -2.10
C LEU A 76 -20.70 -0.12 -2.37
N GLY A 77 -22.01 -0.40 -2.14
CA GLY A 77 -22.58 -1.75 -2.23
C GLY A 77 -22.22 -2.64 -1.03
N GLU A 78 -22.61 -3.91 -1.12
CA GLU A 78 -22.49 -4.91 -0.04
C GLU A 78 -21.03 -5.30 0.28
N LYS A 79 -20.06 -4.93 -0.56
CA LYS A 79 -18.63 -5.21 -0.33
C LYS A 79 -18.00 -4.27 0.70
N SER A 80 -18.70 -3.21 1.12
CA SER A 80 -18.21 -2.32 2.18
C SER A 80 -18.40 -2.95 3.55
N GLN A 81 -17.35 -2.94 4.36
CA GLN A 81 -17.40 -3.38 5.76
C GLN A 81 -17.34 -2.18 6.68
N MET A 82 -18.16 -2.20 7.74
CA MET A 82 -18.18 -1.13 8.73
C MET A 82 -17.98 -1.69 10.12
N VAL A 83 -16.97 -1.15 10.83
CA VAL A 83 -16.63 -1.51 12.21
C VAL A 83 -16.83 -0.29 13.11
N TRP A 84 -17.41 -0.52 14.28
CA TRP A 84 -17.56 0.50 15.33
C TRP A 84 -16.60 0.24 16.47
N ASN A 85 -15.79 1.24 16.82
CA ASN A 85 -14.99 1.24 18.04
C ASN A 85 -15.70 2.04 19.13
N ASN A 86 -16.03 1.37 20.23
CA ASN A 86 -16.79 1.98 21.31
C ASN A 86 -15.94 2.87 22.22
N GLU A 87 -14.64 2.62 22.32
CA GLU A 87 -13.70 3.41 23.14
C GLU A 87 -13.42 4.77 22.48
N ASP A 88 -13.11 4.76 21.20
CA ASP A 88 -12.82 5.96 20.42
C ASP A 88 -14.08 6.68 19.94
N LYS A 89 -15.26 6.06 20.10
CA LYS A 89 -16.51 6.56 19.51
C LYS A 89 -16.34 6.86 18.00
N ALA A 90 -15.76 5.90 17.27
CA ALA A 90 -15.47 6.03 15.86
C ALA A 90 -16.05 4.89 15.03
N ALA A 91 -16.54 5.20 13.82
CA ALA A 91 -16.86 4.23 12.80
C ALA A 91 -15.77 4.21 11.73
N THR A 92 -15.37 3.02 11.31
CA THR A 92 -14.44 2.85 10.18
C THR A 92 -15.12 2.07 9.09
N VAL A 93 -15.08 2.59 7.87
CA VAL A 93 -15.61 1.95 6.66
C VAL A 93 -14.44 1.49 5.80
N ALA A 94 -14.40 0.19 5.50
CA ALA A 94 -13.39 -0.42 4.64
C ALA A 94 -14.00 -0.80 3.28
N PHE A 95 -13.32 -0.46 2.20
CA PHE A 95 -13.73 -0.79 0.83
C PHE A 95 -12.55 -0.68 -0.14
N GLY A 96 -12.37 -1.66 -1.01
CA GLY A 96 -11.38 -1.62 -2.10
C GLY A 96 -9.96 -1.20 -1.67
N GLY A 97 -9.48 -1.65 -0.50
CA GLY A 97 -8.18 -1.25 0.04
C GLY A 97 -8.13 0.14 0.67
N ASN A 98 -9.27 0.83 0.77
CA ASN A 98 -9.38 2.16 1.39
C ASN A 98 -10.11 2.12 2.71
N LEU A 99 -9.81 3.12 3.56
CA LEU A 99 -10.40 3.38 4.86
C LEU A 99 -10.97 4.76 4.95
N ILE A 100 -12.21 4.86 5.44
CA ILE A 100 -12.74 6.14 5.92
C ILE A 100 -13.09 5.98 7.40
N ARG A 101 -12.42 6.76 8.26
CA ARG A 101 -12.70 6.84 9.69
C ARG A 101 -13.57 8.06 9.99
N PHE A 102 -14.61 7.86 10.75
CA PHE A 102 -15.53 8.87 11.26
C PHE A 102 -15.38 8.91 12.78
N SER A 103 -14.61 9.84 13.31
CA SER A 103 -14.48 10.05 14.75
C SER A 103 -15.58 10.97 15.25
N ILE A 104 -16.49 10.43 16.06
CA ILE A 104 -17.59 11.20 16.64
C ILE A 104 -17.10 12.07 17.80
N LYS A 105 -16.13 11.54 18.55
CA LYS A 105 -15.51 12.23 19.69
C LYS A 105 -14.77 13.49 19.26
N GLU A 106 -14.01 13.40 18.19
CA GLU A 106 -13.19 14.50 17.66
C GLU A 106 -13.91 15.32 16.58
N ASN A 107 -15.01 14.78 16.07
CA ASN A 107 -15.76 15.32 14.93
C ASN A 107 -14.92 15.46 13.67
N THR A 108 -14.14 14.43 13.35
CA THR A 108 -13.26 14.35 12.18
C THR A 108 -13.69 13.23 11.25
N ILE A 109 -13.43 13.41 9.95
CA ILE A 109 -13.55 12.39 8.92
C ILE A 109 -12.21 12.30 8.23
N ALA A 110 -11.61 11.11 8.16
CA ALA A 110 -10.32 10.91 7.51
C ALA A 110 -10.36 9.74 6.54
N LYS A 111 -9.81 9.88 5.34
CA LYS A 111 -9.57 8.79 4.38
C LYS A 111 -8.10 8.43 4.39
N ASN A 112 -7.78 7.16 4.68
CA ASN A 112 -6.40 6.63 4.73
C ASN A 112 -5.47 7.52 5.58
N GLY A 113 -5.98 8.01 6.74
CA GLY A 113 -5.26 8.90 7.64
C GLY A 113 -5.19 10.39 7.23
N LYS A 114 -5.79 10.77 6.10
CA LYS A 114 -5.85 12.16 5.66
C LYS A 114 -7.24 12.75 5.95
N ASP A 115 -7.26 13.87 6.66
CA ASP A 115 -8.50 14.54 7.04
C ASP A 115 -9.26 15.08 5.82
N LEU A 116 -10.59 14.90 5.86
CA LEU A 116 -11.55 15.52 4.97
C LEU A 116 -12.21 16.73 5.67
N PRO A 117 -12.61 17.75 4.93
CA PRO A 117 -13.37 18.86 5.51
C PRO A 117 -14.67 18.38 6.18
N VAL A 118 -14.97 18.90 7.38
CA VAL A 118 -16.18 18.50 8.13
C VAL A 118 -17.06 19.74 8.38
N TRP A 119 -18.33 19.62 7.99
CA TRP A 119 -19.37 20.62 8.23
C TRP A 119 -20.43 20.07 9.18
N GLY A 120 -20.70 20.82 10.22
CA GLY A 120 -21.65 20.43 11.27
C GLY A 120 -21.08 19.36 12.18
N LYS A 121 -21.92 18.84 13.07
CA LYS A 121 -21.49 17.86 14.07
C LYS A 121 -22.10 16.50 13.80
N MET A 122 -21.25 15.48 13.70
CA MET A 122 -21.67 14.08 13.69
C MET A 122 -22.16 13.66 15.07
N GLU A 123 -23.06 12.71 15.12
CA GLU A 123 -23.52 12.16 16.39
C GLU A 123 -23.93 10.71 16.34
N VAL A 124 -24.01 10.10 17.52
CA VAL A 124 -24.65 8.78 17.70
C VAL A 124 -26.03 9.02 18.30
N LYS A 125 -27.06 8.53 17.62
CA LYS A 125 -28.43 8.58 18.07
C LYS A 125 -29.08 7.23 17.83
N ASP A 126 -29.78 6.69 18.84
CA ASP A 126 -30.46 5.38 18.79
C ASP A 126 -29.55 4.25 18.26
N GLY A 127 -28.27 4.26 18.71
CA GLY A 127 -27.26 3.27 18.30
C GLY A 127 -26.78 3.40 16.84
N ARG A 128 -27.06 4.51 16.17
CA ARG A 128 -26.66 4.81 14.79
C ARG A 128 -25.80 6.04 14.72
N VAL A 129 -24.79 6.00 13.85
CA VAL A 129 -23.98 7.18 13.51
C VAL A 129 -24.69 7.98 12.44
N PHE A 130 -24.86 9.27 12.69
CA PHE A 130 -25.43 10.22 11.74
C PHE A 130 -24.38 11.24 11.32
N VAL A 131 -24.32 11.50 10.02
CA VAL A 131 -23.39 12.44 9.39
C VAL A 131 -24.17 13.52 8.67
N PRO A 132 -23.83 14.81 8.86
CA PRO A 132 -24.45 15.90 8.12
C PRO A 132 -24.32 15.72 6.61
N LEU A 133 -25.41 15.93 5.87
CA LEU A 133 -25.48 15.74 4.41
C LEU A 133 -24.36 16.44 3.65
N ARG A 134 -23.97 17.65 4.09
CA ARG A 134 -22.94 18.42 3.41
C ARG A 134 -21.56 17.73 3.37
N ASN A 135 -21.27 16.83 4.31
CA ASN A 135 -20.02 16.06 4.30
C ASN A 135 -19.99 15.00 3.20
N TRP A 136 -21.13 14.61 2.66
CA TRP A 136 -21.24 13.55 1.69
C TRP A 136 -20.59 13.89 0.34
N SER A 137 -20.48 15.18 -0.03
CA SER A 137 -19.74 15.57 -1.23
C SER A 137 -18.27 15.16 -1.13
N GLY A 138 -17.58 15.55 -0.05
CA GLY A 138 -16.18 15.16 0.17
C GLY A 138 -15.99 13.65 0.34
N ILE A 139 -16.94 12.97 1.02
CA ILE A 139 -16.91 11.53 1.17
C ILE A 139 -17.06 10.84 -0.19
N LEU A 140 -18.07 11.19 -0.99
CA LEU A 140 -18.33 10.60 -2.30
C LEU A 140 -17.18 10.87 -3.27
N GLN A 141 -16.66 12.12 -3.33
CA GLN A 141 -15.47 12.44 -4.13
C GLN A 141 -14.28 11.58 -3.72
N SER A 142 -14.08 11.37 -2.42
CA SER A 142 -12.98 10.55 -1.92
C SER A 142 -13.08 9.06 -2.31
N ILE A 143 -14.26 8.58 -2.72
CA ILE A 143 -14.51 7.18 -3.13
C ILE A 143 -14.78 7.02 -4.63
N GLY A 144 -14.47 8.04 -5.44
CA GLY A 144 -14.51 7.94 -6.91
C GLY A 144 -15.78 8.46 -7.59
N TYR A 145 -16.59 9.28 -6.88
CA TYR A 145 -17.69 9.99 -7.50
C TYR A 145 -17.29 11.41 -7.89
N LEU A 146 -17.73 11.86 -9.05
CA LEU A 146 -17.69 13.28 -9.41
C LEU A 146 -18.96 13.96 -8.87
N ILE A 147 -18.77 15.08 -8.18
CA ILE A 147 -19.84 15.94 -7.66
C ILE A 147 -19.43 17.38 -7.91
N GLU A 148 -20.32 18.14 -8.56
CA GLU A 148 -20.11 19.56 -8.85
C GLU A 148 -20.86 20.46 -7.86
N GLU A 149 -20.56 21.76 -7.90
CA GLU A 149 -21.30 22.75 -7.14
C GLU A 149 -22.77 22.80 -7.60
N GLY A 150 -23.72 22.61 -6.68
CA GLY A 150 -25.15 22.53 -6.97
C GLY A 150 -25.72 21.12 -7.11
N ASP A 151 -24.90 20.09 -7.06
CA ASP A 151 -25.36 18.69 -7.08
C ASP A 151 -25.99 18.24 -5.76
N ILE A 152 -25.74 18.96 -4.67
CA ILE A 152 -26.43 18.77 -3.41
C ILE A 152 -27.50 19.86 -3.26
N THR A 153 -28.78 19.47 -3.37
CA THR A 153 -29.89 20.38 -3.31
C THR A 153 -30.84 20.04 -2.17
N TRP A 154 -31.55 21.09 -1.69
CA TRP A 154 -32.56 20.97 -0.65
C TRP A 154 -33.84 21.68 -1.11
N ASP A 155 -34.94 20.91 -1.14
CA ASP A 155 -36.28 21.46 -1.36
C ASP A 155 -37.01 21.59 -0.02
N SER A 156 -37.22 22.80 0.42
CA SER A 156 -37.90 23.10 1.70
C SER A 156 -39.38 22.77 1.71
N THR A 157 -40.04 22.72 0.53
CA THR A 157 -41.46 22.45 0.39
C THR A 157 -41.73 20.95 0.56
N THR A 158 -40.98 20.12 -0.15
CA THR A 158 -41.11 18.66 -0.11
C THR A 158 -40.27 18.03 1.01
N LYS A 159 -39.38 18.82 1.65
CA LYS A 159 -38.40 18.37 2.65
C LYS A 159 -37.47 17.29 2.08
N LEU A 160 -37.13 17.40 0.81
CA LEU A 160 -36.32 16.46 0.08
C LEU A 160 -34.90 16.98 -0.09
N ALA A 161 -33.92 16.22 0.37
CA ALA A 161 -32.51 16.41 0.04
C ALA A 161 -32.17 15.51 -1.17
N THR A 162 -31.43 16.06 -2.13
CA THR A 162 -30.99 15.33 -3.32
C THR A 162 -29.48 15.50 -3.50
N VAL A 163 -28.78 14.39 -3.72
CA VAL A 163 -27.36 14.36 -4.10
C VAL A 163 -27.28 13.72 -5.49
N ARG A 164 -26.76 14.47 -6.46
CA ARG A 164 -26.41 13.94 -7.77
C ARG A 164 -24.91 13.67 -7.80
N ALA A 165 -24.51 12.52 -8.28
CA ALA A 165 -23.12 12.14 -8.32
C ALA A 165 -22.87 11.24 -9.54
N VAL A 166 -21.72 11.35 -10.18
CA VAL A 166 -21.35 10.48 -11.30
C VAL A 166 -20.28 9.51 -10.82
N GLU A 167 -20.63 8.22 -10.69
CA GLU A 167 -19.68 7.19 -10.37
C GLU A 167 -18.74 6.97 -11.56
N GLN A 168 -17.43 7.05 -11.31
CA GLN A 168 -16.41 6.71 -12.29
C GLN A 168 -15.88 5.32 -11.99
N LYS A 169 -16.04 4.40 -12.92
CA LYS A 169 -15.43 3.06 -12.88
C LYS A 169 -14.58 2.86 -14.11
N LEU A 170 -13.46 2.15 -13.97
CA LEU A 170 -12.72 1.67 -15.14
C LEU A 170 -13.67 0.86 -16.03
N ASP A 171 -13.64 1.14 -17.32
CA ASP A 171 -14.46 0.43 -18.29
C ASP A 171 -13.85 -0.97 -18.53
N PRO A 172 -14.52 -2.06 -18.13
CA PRO A 172 -14.00 -3.40 -18.34
C PRO A 172 -13.86 -3.78 -19.81
N SER A 173 -14.56 -3.09 -20.72
CA SER A 173 -14.45 -3.35 -22.17
C SER A 173 -13.10 -2.90 -22.75
N ASN A 174 -12.34 -2.07 -22.02
CA ASN A 174 -10.99 -1.65 -22.39
C ASN A 174 -9.89 -2.65 -21.95
N GLY A 175 -10.26 -3.84 -21.48
CA GLY A 175 -9.31 -4.86 -21.02
C GLY A 175 -8.72 -4.58 -19.63
N LEU A 176 -9.22 -3.56 -18.95
CA LEU A 176 -8.74 -3.14 -17.63
C LEU A 176 -9.60 -3.75 -16.51
N GLU A 177 -9.55 -5.07 -16.35
CA GLU A 177 -10.13 -5.70 -15.16
C GLU A 177 -9.29 -5.34 -13.92
N LYS A 178 -9.98 -4.92 -12.85
CA LYS A 178 -9.33 -4.79 -11.54
C LYS A 178 -8.75 -6.15 -11.17
N PRO A 179 -7.43 -6.30 -10.97
CA PRO A 179 -6.90 -7.56 -10.53
C PRO A 179 -7.61 -7.94 -9.22
N ALA A 180 -8.09 -9.17 -9.13
CA ALA A 180 -8.59 -9.70 -7.87
C ALA A 180 -7.44 -9.56 -6.85
N LEU A 181 -7.68 -8.87 -5.74
CA LEU A 181 -6.71 -8.73 -4.66
C LEU A 181 -6.30 -10.13 -4.21
N SER A 182 -5.16 -10.62 -4.67
CA SER A 182 -4.63 -11.93 -4.29
C SER A 182 -3.86 -11.83 -2.98
N GLY A 183 -4.07 -12.78 -2.07
CA GLY A 183 -3.26 -13.01 -0.86
C GLY A 183 -3.07 -11.78 0.05
N LYS A 184 -2.07 -10.95 -0.21
CA LYS A 184 -1.72 -9.78 0.62
C LYS A 184 -2.76 -8.67 0.60
N GLY A 185 -3.53 -8.51 -0.49
CA GLY A 185 -4.61 -7.52 -0.54
C GLY A 185 -5.83 -7.91 0.33
N ALA A 186 -6.13 -9.19 0.44
CA ALA A 186 -7.14 -9.69 1.38
C ALA A 186 -6.67 -9.50 2.84
N GLN A 187 -5.38 -9.70 3.12
CA GLN A 187 -4.78 -9.45 4.43
C GLN A 187 -4.84 -7.96 4.80
N ALA A 188 -4.58 -7.05 3.87
CA ALA A 188 -4.73 -5.62 4.10
C ALA A 188 -6.15 -5.24 4.54
N SER A 189 -7.18 -5.88 3.99
CA SER A 189 -8.58 -5.62 4.39
C SER A 189 -8.88 -6.06 5.83
N TYR A 190 -8.24 -7.12 6.32
CA TYR A 190 -8.36 -7.54 7.72
C TYR A 190 -7.53 -6.67 8.67
N ALA A 191 -6.32 -6.29 8.28
CA ALA A 191 -5.49 -5.35 9.03
C ALA A 191 -6.24 -4.03 9.28
N VAL A 192 -7.02 -3.61 8.31
CA VAL A 192 -7.92 -2.47 8.35
C VAL A 192 -9.02 -2.61 9.41
N ALA A 193 -9.68 -3.76 9.48
CA ALA A 193 -10.71 -4.01 10.50
C ALA A 193 -10.12 -4.07 11.92
N LEU A 194 -8.88 -4.53 12.06
CA LEU A 194 -8.15 -4.60 13.32
C LEU A 194 -7.53 -3.26 13.73
N SER A 195 -7.28 -2.34 12.78
CA SER A 195 -6.72 -1.00 13.06
C SER A 195 -7.62 -0.10 13.92
N THR A 196 -8.86 -0.52 14.17
CA THR A 196 -9.75 0.13 15.16
C THR A 196 -9.47 -0.30 16.60
N GLN A 197 -8.71 -1.37 16.81
CA GLN A 197 -8.39 -1.94 18.13
C GLN A 197 -6.91 -1.80 18.48
N TYR A 198 -6.07 -1.64 17.47
CA TYR A 198 -4.61 -1.54 17.59
C TYR A 198 -4.11 -0.36 16.77
N ASP A 199 -3.09 0.30 17.28
CA ASP A 199 -2.51 1.49 16.64
C ASP A 199 -1.51 1.13 15.53
N GLU A 200 -0.82 -0.01 15.69
CA GLU A 200 0.05 -0.57 14.65
C GLU A 200 -0.36 -2.01 14.36
N ILE A 201 -0.38 -2.38 13.08
CA ILE A 201 -0.68 -3.73 12.63
C ILE A 201 0.22 -4.05 11.44
N GLU A 202 0.99 -5.12 11.59
CA GLU A 202 1.90 -5.64 10.59
C GLU A 202 1.38 -7.00 10.11
N PRO A 203 1.09 -7.19 8.82
CA PRO A 203 0.71 -8.50 8.29
C PRO A 203 1.94 -9.41 8.18
N LEU A 204 1.82 -10.62 8.77
CA LEU A 204 2.88 -11.64 8.79
C LEU A 204 2.75 -12.71 7.68
N GLY A 205 1.72 -12.62 6.86
CA GLY A 205 1.35 -13.68 5.92
C GLY A 205 0.34 -14.68 6.51
N ASP A 206 -0.26 -15.53 5.64
CA ASP A 206 -1.20 -16.60 5.99
C ASP A 206 -2.36 -16.20 6.90
N GLY A 207 -2.72 -14.91 6.90
CA GLY A 207 -3.82 -14.37 7.72
C GLY A 207 -3.44 -14.09 9.18
N TYR A 208 -2.17 -14.01 9.51
CA TYR A 208 -1.68 -13.62 10.83
C TYR A 208 -1.19 -12.18 10.83
N PHE A 209 -1.24 -11.55 12.02
CA PHE A 209 -0.85 -10.16 12.20
C PHE A 209 -0.07 -9.99 13.51
N LEU A 210 0.94 -9.12 13.48
CA LEU A 210 1.57 -8.58 14.69
C LEU A 210 0.99 -7.21 14.96
N ALA A 211 0.40 -7.01 16.14
CA ALA A 211 -0.28 -5.79 16.50
C ALA A 211 0.30 -5.15 17.76
N GLN A 212 0.20 -3.83 17.86
CA GLN A 212 0.63 -3.05 19.03
C GLN A 212 -0.38 -1.95 19.34
N LYS A 213 -0.52 -1.61 20.63
CA LYS A 213 -1.29 -0.46 21.11
C LYS A 213 -0.35 0.62 21.63
N TYR A 214 -0.82 1.86 21.57
CA TYR A 214 -0.18 2.98 22.25
C TYR A 214 -0.94 3.32 23.53
N THR A 215 -0.24 3.52 24.62
CA THR A 215 -0.80 3.99 25.87
C THR A 215 -0.35 5.40 26.16
N GLY A 216 -1.33 6.30 26.30
CA GLY A 216 -1.11 7.67 26.72
C GLY A 216 -0.34 8.55 25.73
N GLU A 217 -0.33 9.84 25.99
CA GLU A 217 0.45 10.83 25.24
C GLU A 217 1.67 11.25 26.08
N THR A 218 2.85 11.23 25.47
CA THR A 218 4.04 11.85 26.04
C THR A 218 4.25 13.20 25.38
N ASN A 219 4.10 14.29 26.12
CA ASN A 219 4.39 15.63 25.62
C ASN A 219 5.92 15.79 25.49
N VAL A 220 6.40 15.88 24.26
CA VAL A 220 7.85 16.03 23.96
C VAL A 220 8.28 17.49 23.82
N GLY A 221 7.42 18.45 24.21
CA GLY A 221 7.66 19.89 24.08
C GLY A 221 7.12 20.46 22.75
N LEU A 222 7.08 21.78 22.64
CA LEU A 222 6.56 22.53 21.48
C LEU A 222 5.11 22.18 21.09
N GLY A 223 4.29 21.64 22.02
CA GLY A 223 2.91 21.27 21.75
C GLY A 223 2.74 19.98 20.94
N VAL A 224 3.80 19.20 20.80
CA VAL A 224 3.75 17.87 20.15
C VAL A 224 3.59 16.79 21.20
N SER A 225 2.52 16.01 21.09
CA SER A 225 2.29 14.80 21.89
C SER A 225 2.59 13.57 21.01
N ILE A 226 3.39 12.66 21.55
CA ILE A 226 3.68 11.36 20.90
C ILE A 226 3.01 10.27 21.75
N GLY A 227 2.25 9.39 21.11
CA GLY A 227 1.71 8.20 21.76
C GLY A 227 2.85 7.34 22.32
N ARG A 228 2.75 6.92 23.59
CA ARG A 228 3.70 5.97 24.18
C ARG A 228 3.30 4.56 23.79
N ARG A 229 4.21 3.81 23.18
CA ARG A 229 4.00 2.39 22.87
C ARG A 229 3.79 1.60 24.16
N GLU A 230 2.82 0.71 24.16
CA GLU A 230 2.78 -0.36 25.15
C GLU A 230 4.01 -1.25 24.98
N ASN A 231 4.54 -1.76 26.10
CA ASN A 231 5.60 -2.76 26.06
C ASN A 231 5.05 -4.17 25.78
N VAL A 232 3.99 -4.24 24.98
CA VAL A 232 3.29 -5.50 24.66
C VAL A 232 2.92 -5.52 23.20
N ARG A 233 3.23 -6.65 22.54
CA ARG A 233 2.75 -6.95 21.19
C ARG A 233 1.87 -8.18 21.17
N TYR A 234 0.98 -8.23 20.21
CA TYR A 234 -0.07 -9.25 20.10
C TYR A 234 0.05 -9.96 18.76
N LEU A 235 0.22 -11.30 18.79
CA LEU A 235 0.02 -12.12 17.61
C LEU A 235 -1.46 -12.41 17.45
N LEU A 236 -2.03 -12.05 16.30
CA LEU A 236 -3.45 -12.21 15.99
C LEU A 236 -3.65 -13.18 14.82
N ASP A 237 -4.73 -13.92 14.85
CA ASP A 237 -5.20 -14.66 13.69
C ASP A 237 -6.01 -13.76 12.73
N SER A 238 -6.45 -14.31 11.60
CA SER A 238 -7.25 -13.63 10.57
C SER A 238 -8.58 -13.06 11.08
N LYS A 239 -9.05 -13.47 12.26
CA LYS A 239 -10.27 -12.98 12.89
C LYS A 239 -10.03 -11.97 13.99
N GLY A 240 -8.75 -11.62 14.22
CA GLY A 240 -8.32 -10.70 15.28
C GLY A 240 -8.26 -11.33 16.67
N LYS A 241 -8.35 -12.66 16.77
CA LYS A 241 -8.18 -13.36 18.05
C LYS A 241 -6.71 -13.31 18.44
N VAL A 242 -6.42 -12.87 19.67
CA VAL A 242 -5.09 -12.92 20.24
C VAL A 242 -4.68 -14.37 20.45
N LEU A 243 -3.59 -14.78 19.78
CA LEU A 243 -2.99 -16.11 19.91
C LEU A 243 -1.88 -16.11 20.94
N GLN A 244 -1.06 -15.06 20.95
CA GLN A 244 0.08 -14.90 21.83
C GLN A 244 0.27 -13.43 22.18
N THR A 245 0.84 -13.18 23.38
CA THR A 245 1.19 -11.86 23.86
C THR A 245 2.66 -11.84 24.23
N TYR A 246 3.41 -10.84 23.76
CA TYR A 246 4.83 -10.67 24.01
C TYR A 246 5.07 -9.45 24.86
N ASP A 247 5.74 -9.61 26.01
CA ASP A 247 6.28 -8.49 26.77
C ASP A 247 7.57 -8.00 26.10
N THR A 248 7.51 -6.81 25.54
CA THR A 248 8.63 -6.18 24.82
C THR A 248 9.35 -5.12 25.67
N GLY A 249 9.19 -5.16 27.00
CA GLY A 249 9.68 -4.11 27.91
C GLY A 249 11.17 -3.82 27.81
N THR A 250 12.00 -4.80 27.43
CA THR A 250 13.44 -4.66 27.24
C THR A 250 13.84 -4.65 25.76
N ASP A 251 12.88 -4.84 24.85
CA ASP A 251 13.13 -4.97 23.43
C ASP A 251 13.06 -3.59 22.76
N ASN A 252 14.05 -3.26 21.95
CA ASN A 252 14.06 -2.01 21.21
C ASN A 252 13.19 -2.09 19.95
N TYR A 253 13.08 -3.29 19.37
CA TYR A 253 12.19 -3.57 18.26
C TYR A 253 11.81 -5.06 18.23
N MET A 254 10.74 -5.38 17.54
CA MET A 254 10.27 -6.71 17.22
C MET A 254 9.55 -6.62 15.88
N GLU A 255 9.97 -7.40 14.89
CA GLU A 255 9.45 -7.34 13.51
C GLU A 255 9.37 -8.75 12.91
N ASP A 256 8.69 -8.90 11.77
CA ASP A 256 8.60 -10.20 11.09
C ASP A 256 9.99 -10.77 10.78
N GLY A 257 10.27 -11.93 11.29
CA GLY A 257 11.51 -12.68 11.09
C GLY A 257 11.43 -13.75 10.00
N GLY A 258 10.31 -13.84 9.30
CA GLY A 258 10.03 -14.91 8.35
C GLY A 258 9.82 -16.27 9.03
N GLU A 259 9.19 -17.20 8.33
CA GLU A 259 9.03 -18.60 8.74
C GLU A 259 8.53 -18.78 10.19
N ARG A 260 7.56 -17.97 10.63
CA ARG A 260 6.98 -17.99 11.99
C ARG A 260 7.98 -17.64 13.09
N THR A 261 8.84 -16.67 12.83
CA THR A 261 9.74 -16.08 13.83
C THR A 261 9.58 -14.57 13.88
N PHE A 262 10.12 -13.96 14.94
CA PHE A 262 10.28 -12.51 15.03
C PHE A 262 11.75 -12.19 15.23
N LEU A 263 12.24 -11.19 14.49
CA LEU A 263 13.51 -10.55 14.78
C LEU A 263 13.32 -9.60 15.97
N VAL A 264 14.23 -9.67 16.92
CA VAL A 264 14.16 -8.87 18.14
C VAL A 264 15.52 -8.25 18.44
N GLY A 265 15.52 -6.95 18.73
CA GLY A 265 16.68 -6.25 19.24
C GLY A 265 16.51 -6.00 20.74
N ARG A 266 17.42 -6.51 21.57
CA ARG A 266 17.30 -6.53 23.02
C ARG A 266 18.57 -6.05 23.72
N ASN A 267 18.41 -5.29 24.81
CA ASN A 267 19.49 -5.03 25.74
C ASN A 267 19.70 -6.26 26.63
N THR A 268 20.92 -6.80 26.61
CA THR A 268 21.34 -7.92 27.44
C THR A 268 22.40 -7.48 28.44
N GLU A 269 22.80 -8.33 29.35
CA GLU A 269 23.91 -8.07 30.28
C GLU A 269 25.24 -7.78 29.54
N ASN A 270 25.39 -8.31 28.31
CA ASN A 270 26.57 -8.12 27.45
C ASN A 270 26.44 -6.92 26.48
N GLY A 271 25.41 -6.10 26.63
CA GLY A 271 25.10 -4.98 25.75
C GLY A 271 23.93 -5.29 24.81
N PHE A 272 23.73 -4.43 23.81
CA PHE A 272 22.69 -4.60 22.82
C PHE A 272 23.02 -5.73 21.84
N GLY A 273 22.08 -6.63 21.61
CA GLY A 273 22.20 -7.72 20.66
C GLY A 273 20.90 -7.98 19.90
N ASN A 274 21.05 -8.42 18.67
CA ASN A 274 19.94 -8.89 17.82
C ASN A 274 19.88 -10.41 17.87
N GLY A 275 18.66 -10.93 17.85
CA GLY A 275 18.35 -12.35 17.84
C GLY A 275 17.00 -12.61 17.23
N ALA A 276 16.48 -13.81 17.39
CA ALA A 276 15.14 -14.18 16.97
C ALA A 276 14.44 -15.06 17.98
N ILE A 277 13.12 -14.91 18.07
CA ILE A 277 12.23 -15.79 18.82
C ILE A 277 11.23 -16.43 17.85
N ASP A 278 10.71 -17.61 18.18
CA ASP A 278 9.57 -18.18 17.46
C ASP A 278 8.25 -17.54 17.91
N TRP A 279 7.16 -17.90 17.26
CA TRP A 279 5.84 -17.37 17.61
C TRP A 279 5.35 -17.84 19.00
N GLU A 280 5.95 -18.84 19.60
CA GLU A 280 5.72 -19.27 20.97
C GLU A 280 6.56 -18.46 21.99
N GLY A 281 7.45 -17.58 21.52
CA GLY A 281 8.31 -16.71 22.34
C GLY A 281 9.64 -17.35 22.76
N LYS A 282 9.96 -18.55 22.26
CA LYS A 282 11.21 -19.24 22.53
C LYS A 282 12.34 -18.66 21.67
N THR A 283 13.48 -18.43 22.27
CA THR A 283 14.69 -17.98 21.55
C THR A 283 15.15 -19.03 20.54
N VAL A 284 15.19 -18.64 19.28
CA VAL A 284 15.69 -19.43 18.15
C VAL A 284 17.11 -19.01 17.79
N ILE A 285 17.38 -17.70 17.73
CA ILE A 285 18.71 -17.13 17.52
C ILE A 285 19.07 -16.34 18.77
N PRO A 286 20.20 -16.62 19.44
CA PRO A 286 20.63 -15.90 20.63
C PRO A 286 20.92 -14.41 20.31
N PHE A 287 20.69 -13.55 21.31
CA PHE A 287 20.85 -12.09 21.20
C PHE A 287 22.33 -11.66 21.33
N ILE A 288 23.16 -12.12 20.41
CA ILE A 288 24.61 -11.89 20.39
C ILE A 288 25.12 -11.30 19.08
N TYR A 289 24.26 -11.19 18.09
CA TYR A 289 24.62 -10.71 16.75
C TYR A 289 24.42 -9.20 16.60
N ASN A 290 25.23 -8.57 15.74
CA ASN A 290 25.04 -7.17 15.37
C ASN A 290 23.85 -6.98 14.43
N ARG A 291 23.54 -7.99 13.63
CA ARG A 291 22.41 -8.02 12.69
C ARG A 291 21.92 -9.45 12.49
N VAL A 292 20.63 -9.58 12.36
CA VAL A 292 19.95 -10.83 11.97
C VAL A 292 18.98 -10.49 10.85
N GLU A 293 19.04 -11.21 9.76
CA GLU A 293 18.07 -11.10 8.65
C GLU A 293 16.95 -12.12 8.83
N PRO A 294 15.77 -11.91 8.21
CA PRO A 294 14.68 -12.86 8.27
C PRO A 294 15.08 -14.27 7.81
N PHE A 295 14.47 -15.28 8.41
CA PHE A 295 14.57 -16.65 7.92
C PHE A 295 14.00 -16.76 6.53
N SER A 296 14.72 -17.42 5.68
CA SER A 296 14.28 -17.82 4.35
C SER A 296 14.90 -19.16 3.99
N GLU A 297 14.07 -20.09 3.56
CA GLU A 297 14.45 -21.44 3.19
C GLU A 297 15.20 -22.21 4.32
N GLY A 298 14.80 -21.93 5.58
CA GLY A 298 15.33 -22.59 6.78
C GLY A 298 16.62 -22.00 7.35
N LEU A 299 17.17 -20.94 6.75
CA LEU A 299 18.40 -20.27 7.18
C LEU A 299 18.18 -18.76 7.35
N ALA A 300 18.87 -18.17 8.32
CA ALA A 300 18.91 -16.73 8.55
C ALA A 300 20.35 -16.23 8.47
N ALA A 301 20.56 -15.12 7.74
CA ALA A 301 21.87 -14.48 7.73
C ALA A 301 22.09 -13.75 9.06
N VAL A 302 23.25 -13.95 9.67
CA VAL A 302 23.66 -13.30 10.92
C VAL A 302 25.03 -12.66 10.77
N SER A 303 25.24 -11.52 11.42
CA SER A 303 26.55 -10.86 11.39
C SER A 303 27.04 -10.48 12.77
N ASP A 304 28.35 -10.55 12.94
CA ASP A 304 29.06 -10.03 14.10
C ASP A 304 30.30 -9.23 13.64
N LYS A 305 31.24 -8.97 14.55
CA LYS A 305 32.51 -8.27 14.25
C LYS A 305 33.43 -9.02 13.26
N ASN A 306 33.24 -10.34 13.06
CA ASN A 306 34.07 -11.15 12.20
C ASN A 306 33.55 -11.18 10.75
N GLY A 307 32.24 -10.96 10.56
CA GLY A 307 31.59 -10.96 9.27
C GLY A 307 30.16 -11.47 9.32
N THR A 308 29.69 -11.94 8.18
CA THR A 308 28.33 -12.46 7.98
C THR A 308 28.38 -13.92 7.58
N GLY A 309 27.50 -14.74 8.15
CA GLY A 309 27.28 -16.15 7.85
C GLY A 309 25.82 -16.53 8.04
N PHE A 310 25.53 -17.81 8.20
CA PHE A 310 24.13 -18.26 8.33
C PHE A 310 23.96 -19.23 9.49
N VAL A 311 22.81 -19.10 10.15
CA VAL A 311 22.34 -20.02 11.21
C VAL A 311 21.07 -20.72 10.77
N ASN A 312 20.85 -21.92 11.30
CA ASN A 312 19.61 -22.67 11.13
C ASN A 312 18.58 -22.28 12.21
N ARG A 313 17.41 -22.90 12.18
CA ARG A 313 16.33 -22.68 13.15
C ARG A 313 16.62 -23.16 14.58
N ASN A 314 17.74 -23.87 14.80
CA ASN A 314 18.23 -24.23 16.15
C ASN A 314 19.23 -23.19 16.69
N GLY A 315 19.54 -22.15 15.92
CA GLY A 315 20.58 -21.15 16.25
C GLY A 315 22.01 -21.65 16.01
N GLU A 316 22.17 -22.79 15.31
CA GLU A 316 23.47 -23.35 15.00
C GLU A 316 24.05 -22.68 13.74
N VAL A 317 25.33 -22.29 13.79
CA VAL A 317 26.03 -21.73 12.63
C VAL A 317 26.26 -22.85 11.59
N VAL A 318 25.58 -22.74 10.46
CA VAL A 318 25.70 -23.69 9.33
C VAL A 318 26.74 -23.21 8.34
N ILE A 319 26.79 -21.91 8.08
CA ILE A 319 27.78 -21.29 7.22
C ILE A 319 28.57 -20.27 8.06
N PRO A 320 29.92 -20.46 8.19
CA PRO A 320 30.73 -19.58 9.01
C PRO A 320 30.61 -18.09 8.66
N LEU A 321 30.82 -17.22 9.64
CA LEU A 321 30.73 -15.75 9.49
C LEU A 321 31.99 -15.24 8.76
N GLN A 322 32.10 -15.51 7.48
CA GLN A 322 33.29 -15.26 6.66
C GLN A 322 33.10 -14.21 5.56
N PHE A 323 31.86 -13.84 5.26
CA PHE A 323 31.53 -12.86 4.22
C PHE A 323 31.46 -11.45 4.81
N GLU A 324 31.59 -10.42 3.95
CA GLU A 324 31.35 -9.03 4.33
C GLU A 324 29.86 -8.81 4.56
N GLU A 325 29.03 -9.26 3.61
CA GLU A 325 27.56 -9.18 3.65
C GLU A 325 26.96 -10.45 3.07
N ALA A 326 25.73 -10.79 3.48
CA ALA A 326 24.92 -11.84 2.87
C ALA A 326 23.43 -11.41 2.86
N LYS A 327 22.72 -11.77 1.80
CA LYS A 327 21.26 -11.64 1.71
C LYS A 327 20.61 -12.99 2.05
N PRO A 328 19.34 -13.01 2.48
CA PRO A 328 18.59 -14.25 2.67
C PRO A 328 18.62 -15.17 1.46
N PHE A 329 18.50 -16.47 1.69
CA PHE A 329 18.37 -17.45 0.61
C PHE A 329 17.08 -17.20 -0.18
N SER A 330 17.17 -17.37 -1.49
CA SER A 330 16.03 -17.31 -2.40
C SER A 330 16.30 -18.18 -3.61
N ASP A 331 15.33 -19.01 -3.99
CA ASP A 331 15.49 -20.01 -5.07
C ASP A 331 16.67 -20.98 -4.84
N GLY A 332 17.00 -21.25 -3.57
CA GLY A 332 18.09 -22.16 -3.17
C GLY A 332 19.48 -21.55 -3.16
N LEU A 333 19.63 -20.26 -3.46
CA LEU A 333 20.91 -19.55 -3.50
C LEU A 333 20.86 -18.28 -2.66
N ALA A 334 21.99 -17.89 -2.07
CA ALA A 334 22.14 -16.62 -1.37
C ALA A 334 23.24 -15.76 -2.02
N VAL A 335 22.97 -14.48 -2.13
CA VAL A 335 23.99 -13.49 -2.50
C VAL A 335 24.92 -13.27 -1.32
N VAL A 336 26.21 -13.31 -1.58
CA VAL A 336 27.24 -12.91 -0.62
C VAL A 336 28.18 -11.88 -1.22
N LYS A 337 28.60 -10.95 -0.40
CA LYS A 337 29.71 -10.04 -0.72
C LYS A 337 30.95 -10.55 -0.01
N LYS A 338 31.99 -10.86 -0.77
CA LYS A 338 33.26 -11.35 -0.24
C LYS A 338 34.04 -10.16 0.37
N LYS A 339 35.02 -10.47 1.23
CA LYS A 339 35.87 -9.46 1.86
C LYS A 339 36.72 -8.64 0.88
N ASP A 340 36.88 -9.11 -0.36
CA ASP A 340 37.49 -8.36 -1.46
C ASP A 340 36.54 -7.37 -2.15
N GLY A 341 35.28 -7.28 -1.65
CA GLY A 341 34.22 -6.40 -2.16
C GLY A 341 33.50 -6.93 -3.38
N THR A 342 33.82 -8.13 -3.88
CA THR A 342 33.14 -8.76 -5.03
C THR A 342 32.00 -9.65 -4.59
N TYR A 343 31.05 -9.88 -5.50
CA TYR A 343 29.85 -10.69 -5.22
C TYR A 343 29.98 -12.11 -5.72
N ALA A 344 29.27 -13.02 -5.05
CA ALA A 344 29.09 -14.40 -5.45
C ALA A 344 27.72 -14.92 -4.99
N TYR A 345 27.28 -16.03 -5.55
CA TYR A 345 26.15 -16.79 -5.02
C TYR A 345 26.65 -18.09 -4.42
N ILE A 346 26.11 -18.42 -3.26
CA ILE A 346 26.42 -19.66 -2.53
C ILE A 346 25.19 -20.54 -2.43
N ASP A 347 25.40 -21.84 -2.34
CA ASP A 347 24.39 -22.80 -1.94
C ASP A 347 24.27 -22.92 -0.41
N LYS A 348 23.31 -23.70 0.08
CA LYS A 348 23.04 -23.88 1.52
C LYS A 348 24.19 -24.57 2.30
N THR A 349 25.20 -25.06 1.62
CA THR A 349 26.43 -25.58 2.25
C THR A 349 27.51 -24.50 2.41
N GLY A 350 27.28 -23.32 1.86
CA GLY A 350 28.26 -22.24 1.83
C GLY A 350 29.25 -22.31 0.66
N LYS A 351 29.05 -23.23 -0.27
CA LYS A 351 29.90 -23.38 -1.47
C LYS A 351 29.50 -22.29 -2.49
N ILE A 352 30.48 -21.57 -3.02
CA ILE A 352 30.29 -20.66 -4.14
C ILE A 352 29.93 -21.48 -5.38
N VAL A 353 28.76 -21.21 -5.95
CA VAL A 353 28.24 -21.87 -7.16
C VAL A 353 28.24 -20.93 -8.35
N ILE A 354 28.18 -19.60 -8.13
CA ILE A 354 28.28 -18.59 -9.19
C ILE A 354 29.27 -17.52 -8.73
N ASP A 355 30.35 -17.32 -9.49
CA ASP A 355 31.21 -16.16 -9.33
C ASP A 355 30.59 -14.97 -10.09
N ALA A 356 30.15 -13.98 -9.33
CA ALA A 356 29.50 -12.78 -9.84
C ALA A 356 30.42 -11.54 -9.80
N SER A 357 31.73 -11.74 -9.66
CA SER A 357 32.74 -10.67 -9.51
C SER A 357 32.78 -9.66 -10.66
N LYS A 358 32.33 -10.07 -11.86
CA LYS A 358 32.21 -9.19 -13.04
C LYS A 358 31.06 -8.17 -12.96
N TYR A 359 30.16 -8.33 -11.98
CA TYR A 359 29.05 -7.41 -11.79
C TYR A 359 29.33 -6.45 -10.63
N ARG A 360 28.92 -5.20 -10.78
CA ARG A 360 29.07 -4.18 -9.75
C ARG A 360 28.05 -4.33 -8.62
N TYR A 361 26.85 -4.81 -8.96
CA TYR A 361 25.77 -5.14 -8.04
C TYR A 361 25.05 -6.39 -8.54
N VAL A 362 24.50 -7.15 -7.60
CA VAL A 362 23.68 -8.33 -7.87
C VAL A 362 22.54 -8.39 -6.88
N ASP A 363 21.45 -9.05 -7.27
CA ASP A 363 20.28 -9.23 -6.42
C ASP A 363 19.98 -10.70 -6.18
N SER A 364 19.11 -11.01 -5.22
CA SER A 364 18.66 -12.38 -4.97
C SER A 364 17.93 -12.96 -6.18
N PHE A 365 17.96 -14.27 -6.32
CA PHE A 365 17.18 -14.97 -7.33
C PHE A 365 15.68 -14.85 -7.02
N SER A 366 14.89 -14.72 -8.06
CA SER A 366 13.43 -14.81 -8.03
C SER A 366 12.99 -15.52 -9.29
N GLU A 367 12.21 -16.58 -9.15
CA GLU A 367 11.72 -17.40 -10.28
C GLU A 367 12.83 -17.87 -11.23
N GLY A 368 14.00 -18.21 -10.68
CA GLY A 368 15.16 -18.72 -11.43
C GLY A 368 16.01 -17.67 -12.11
N MET A 369 15.72 -16.38 -11.93
CA MET A 369 16.44 -15.26 -12.54
C MET A 369 16.94 -14.29 -11.46
N ALA A 370 18.16 -13.77 -11.63
CA ALA A 370 18.71 -12.73 -10.75
C ALA A 370 19.11 -11.49 -11.54
N ARG A 371 18.75 -10.32 -11.02
CA ARG A 371 19.17 -9.05 -11.60
C ARG A 371 20.66 -8.82 -11.34
N VAL A 372 21.35 -8.34 -12.35
CA VAL A 372 22.78 -8.00 -12.25
C VAL A 372 23.05 -6.67 -12.95
N TRP A 373 24.06 -5.93 -12.46
CA TRP A 373 24.43 -4.62 -12.99
C TRP A 373 25.90 -4.58 -13.38
N LYS A 374 26.13 -4.07 -14.59
CA LYS A 374 27.45 -3.65 -15.05
C LYS A 374 27.56 -2.13 -14.99
N VAL A 375 28.74 -1.65 -14.72
CA VAL A 375 29.06 -0.22 -14.75
C VAL A 375 30.26 -0.03 -15.66
N GLU A 376 30.07 0.75 -16.72
CA GLU A 376 31.11 1.11 -17.68
C GLU A 376 31.21 2.64 -17.74
N GLY A 377 32.30 3.18 -17.18
CA GLY A 377 32.41 4.62 -16.96
C GLY A 377 31.30 5.14 -16.04
N ASN A 378 30.52 6.10 -16.52
CA ASN A 378 29.36 6.64 -15.79
C ASN A 378 28.03 5.94 -16.16
N THR A 379 28.07 4.95 -17.03
CA THR A 379 26.85 4.25 -17.50
C THR A 379 26.63 3.00 -16.66
N ARG A 380 25.45 2.89 -16.07
CA ARG A 380 25.00 1.71 -15.36
C ARG A 380 23.93 1.02 -16.20
N ARG A 381 24.12 -0.28 -16.45
CA ARG A 381 23.17 -1.12 -17.19
C ARG A 381 22.88 -2.38 -16.41
N CYS A 382 21.64 -2.84 -16.50
CA CYS A 382 21.18 -4.05 -15.83
C CYS A 382 20.58 -5.06 -16.82
N GLY A 383 20.58 -6.31 -16.38
CA GLY A 383 20.05 -7.47 -17.08
C GLY A 383 19.86 -8.63 -16.11
N PHE A 384 19.79 -9.85 -16.60
CA PHE A 384 19.54 -11.02 -15.77
C PHE A 384 20.50 -12.17 -16.07
N ILE A 385 20.82 -12.91 -15.01
CA ILE A 385 21.47 -14.22 -15.09
C ILE A 385 20.53 -15.32 -14.62
N ASP A 386 20.75 -16.55 -15.13
CA ASP A 386 20.12 -17.76 -14.62
C ASP A 386 20.95 -18.38 -13.47
N LYS A 387 20.44 -19.48 -12.88
CA LYS A 387 21.10 -20.20 -11.77
C LYS A 387 22.44 -20.86 -12.15
N THR A 388 22.81 -20.89 -13.42
CA THR A 388 24.15 -21.33 -13.87
C THR A 388 25.16 -20.18 -13.93
N GLY A 389 24.69 -18.94 -13.72
CA GLY A 389 25.48 -17.71 -13.87
C GLY A 389 25.57 -17.22 -15.32
N LYS A 390 24.82 -17.84 -16.25
CA LYS A 390 24.74 -17.41 -17.64
C LYS A 390 23.87 -16.17 -17.73
N GLU A 391 24.35 -15.15 -18.44
CA GLU A 391 23.59 -13.95 -18.77
C GLU A 391 22.53 -14.31 -19.83
N VAL A 392 21.26 -14.39 -19.40
CA VAL A 392 20.12 -14.72 -20.26
C VAL A 392 19.58 -13.46 -20.92
N ILE A 393 19.47 -12.40 -20.14
CA ILE A 393 19.07 -11.07 -20.60
C ILE A 393 20.26 -10.14 -20.45
N PRO A 394 20.84 -9.62 -21.56
CA PRO A 394 22.04 -8.80 -21.50
C PRO A 394 21.88 -7.55 -20.65
N CYS A 395 22.97 -7.10 -20.01
CA CYS A 395 23.00 -5.84 -19.28
C CYS A 395 22.99 -4.65 -20.27
N GLN A 396 21.80 -4.28 -20.73
CA GLN A 396 21.59 -3.20 -21.71
C GLN A 396 20.45 -2.23 -21.30
N TYR A 397 19.72 -2.54 -20.24
CA TYR A 397 18.58 -1.77 -19.77
C TYR A 397 18.99 -0.74 -18.73
N ASP A 398 18.29 0.38 -18.68
CA ASP A 398 18.48 1.42 -17.68
C ASP A 398 18.00 0.96 -16.32
N TRP A 399 16.89 0.19 -16.32
CA TRP A 399 16.31 -0.41 -15.12
C TRP A 399 15.53 -1.68 -15.50
N VAL A 400 15.51 -2.67 -14.60
CA VAL A 400 14.67 -3.87 -14.70
C VAL A 400 14.05 -4.18 -13.35
N GLY A 401 12.81 -4.68 -13.36
CA GLY A 401 12.08 -5.15 -12.18
C GLY A 401 12.46 -6.56 -11.74
N HIS A 402 11.73 -7.10 -10.77
CA HIS A 402 11.76 -8.53 -10.46
C HIS A 402 10.85 -9.29 -11.42
N PHE A 403 11.13 -10.58 -11.62
CA PHE A 403 10.15 -11.46 -12.27
C PHE A 403 9.02 -11.79 -11.29
N ILE A 404 7.79 -11.69 -11.78
CA ILE A 404 6.56 -12.04 -11.08
C ILE A 404 5.68 -12.80 -12.08
N ASP A 405 5.40 -14.08 -11.81
CA ASP A 405 4.70 -14.99 -12.71
C ASP A 405 5.24 -14.97 -14.15
N GLY A 406 6.57 -14.99 -14.27
CA GLY A 406 7.27 -15.06 -15.55
C GLY A 406 7.41 -13.75 -16.31
N VAL A 407 6.95 -12.62 -15.78
CA VAL A 407 7.01 -11.30 -16.42
C VAL A 407 7.78 -10.32 -15.55
N THR A 408 8.55 -9.43 -16.16
CA THR A 408 9.22 -8.30 -15.51
C THR A 408 9.00 -7.01 -16.30
N TYR A 409 9.28 -5.89 -15.67
CA TYR A 409 9.32 -4.58 -16.30
C TYR A 409 10.75 -4.23 -16.72
N VAL A 410 10.90 -3.55 -17.85
CA VAL A 410 12.20 -3.07 -18.32
C VAL A 410 12.08 -1.64 -18.83
N LEU A 411 12.99 -0.79 -18.36
CA LEU A 411 13.16 0.58 -18.83
C LEU A 411 14.38 0.65 -19.74
N GLN A 412 14.21 1.22 -20.92
CA GLN A 412 15.29 1.46 -21.86
C GLN A 412 15.02 2.75 -22.63
N ASN A 413 15.95 3.71 -22.55
CA ASN A 413 15.80 5.01 -23.24
C ASN A 413 14.47 5.72 -22.87
N GLN A 414 14.12 5.74 -21.59
CA GLN A 414 12.88 6.30 -21.05
C GLN A 414 11.59 5.57 -21.49
N GLN A 415 11.69 4.48 -22.22
CA GLN A 415 10.56 3.65 -22.63
C GLN A 415 10.41 2.45 -21.69
N LEU A 416 9.21 2.27 -21.14
CA LEU A 416 8.87 1.20 -20.22
C LEU A 416 8.09 0.10 -20.95
N TRP A 417 8.51 -1.15 -20.74
CA TRP A 417 7.94 -2.35 -21.33
C TRP A 417 7.76 -3.45 -20.29
N THR A 418 6.84 -4.38 -20.52
CA THR A 418 6.89 -5.70 -19.89
C THR A 418 7.72 -6.65 -20.74
N MET A 419 8.35 -7.66 -20.08
CA MET A 419 9.27 -8.60 -20.72
C MET A 419 9.15 -9.98 -20.10
N ASP A 420 9.24 -11.03 -20.88
CA ASP A 420 9.30 -12.41 -20.41
C ASP A 420 10.74 -12.86 -20.06
N LYS A 421 10.87 -14.06 -19.48
CA LYS A 421 12.18 -14.63 -19.09
C LYS A 421 13.14 -14.93 -20.23
N THR A 422 12.66 -14.94 -21.49
CA THR A 422 13.52 -15.11 -22.67
C THR A 422 14.14 -13.79 -23.13
N GLY A 423 13.72 -12.66 -22.55
CA GLY A 423 14.13 -11.32 -22.97
C GLY A 423 13.25 -10.73 -24.08
N LYS A 424 12.13 -11.37 -24.40
CA LYS A 424 11.17 -10.85 -25.39
C LYS A 424 10.31 -9.76 -24.73
N LYS A 425 10.32 -8.55 -25.28
CA LYS A 425 9.40 -7.47 -24.90
C LYS A 425 7.96 -7.87 -25.26
N LEU A 426 7.04 -7.74 -24.33
CA LEU A 426 5.64 -8.11 -24.45
C LEU A 426 4.77 -6.88 -24.77
N ASN A 427 4.57 -6.03 -23.76
CA ASN A 427 3.70 -4.87 -23.87
C ASN A 427 4.50 -3.58 -23.67
N TYR A 428 4.24 -2.60 -24.53
CA TYR A 428 4.69 -1.24 -24.32
C TYR A 428 3.76 -0.54 -23.33
N LEU A 429 4.31 0.12 -22.31
CA LEU A 429 3.51 0.74 -21.28
C LEU A 429 3.49 2.26 -21.40
N THR A 430 4.66 2.89 -21.48
CA THR A 430 4.74 4.35 -21.49
C THR A 430 6.11 4.88 -21.87
N ASP A 431 6.13 6.14 -22.31
CA ASP A 431 7.34 6.97 -22.47
C ASP A 431 7.58 7.84 -21.21
N ALA A 432 8.77 8.44 -21.16
CA ALA A 432 9.14 9.46 -20.19
C ALA A 432 8.97 9.04 -18.71
N ALA A 433 9.16 7.73 -18.42
CA ALA A 433 9.23 7.28 -17.04
C ALA A 433 10.46 7.91 -16.35
N HIS A 434 10.21 8.74 -15.32
CA HIS A 434 11.23 9.44 -14.58
C HIS A 434 11.78 8.60 -13.43
N SER A 435 10.91 8.04 -12.61
CA SER A 435 11.29 7.11 -11.55
C SER A 435 10.33 5.92 -11.47
N LEU A 436 10.84 4.81 -10.97
CA LEU A 436 10.14 3.54 -10.88
C LEU A 436 10.33 2.96 -9.47
N SER A 437 9.23 2.57 -8.87
CA SER A 437 9.24 1.84 -7.58
C SER A 437 8.08 0.86 -7.54
N TYR A 438 8.18 -0.20 -6.73
CA TYR A 438 7.04 -1.07 -6.50
C TYR A 438 6.13 -0.46 -5.42
N ALA A 439 4.84 -0.38 -5.72
CA ALA A 439 3.81 0.01 -4.76
C ALA A 439 3.35 -1.19 -3.92
N SER A 440 3.43 -2.40 -4.51
CA SER A 440 3.29 -3.71 -3.87
C SER A 440 4.13 -4.71 -4.64
N ASP A 441 4.15 -5.98 -4.21
CA ASP A 441 4.96 -7.02 -4.86
C ASP A 441 4.68 -7.18 -6.37
N ASP A 442 3.47 -6.86 -6.81
CA ASP A 442 2.97 -7.05 -8.17
C ASP A 442 2.56 -5.75 -8.89
N ILE A 443 2.65 -4.60 -8.21
CA ILE A 443 2.25 -3.30 -8.76
C ILE A 443 3.45 -2.36 -8.90
N LEU A 444 3.77 -1.99 -10.13
CA LEU A 444 4.79 -1.00 -10.42
C LEU A 444 4.19 0.41 -10.38
N LYS A 445 4.78 1.27 -9.57
CA LYS A 445 4.54 2.71 -9.58
C LYS A 445 5.53 3.38 -10.54
N VAL A 446 5.01 4.10 -11.50
CA VAL A 446 5.78 4.90 -12.47
C VAL A 446 5.51 6.37 -12.18
N GLU A 447 6.56 7.11 -11.91
CA GLU A 447 6.49 8.56 -11.77
C GLU A 447 6.93 9.23 -13.08
N LYS A 448 6.13 10.16 -13.55
CA LYS A 448 6.44 11.05 -14.68
C LYS A 448 6.50 12.48 -14.20
N ILE A 449 7.37 13.27 -14.78
CA ILE A 449 7.39 14.73 -14.60
C ILE A 449 6.65 15.34 -15.79
N ILE A 450 5.65 16.15 -15.50
CA ILE A 450 4.92 16.92 -16.51
C ILE A 450 5.37 18.37 -16.38
N ASP A 451 6.00 18.87 -17.42
CA ASP A 451 6.43 20.26 -17.52
C ASP A 451 5.31 21.14 -18.04
N PHE A 452 4.97 22.19 -17.33
CA PHE A 452 4.00 23.18 -17.79
C PHE A 452 4.69 24.41 -18.38
N PRO A 453 4.05 25.09 -19.36
CA PRO A 453 4.53 26.36 -19.86
C PRO A 453 4.55 27.41 -18.71
N GLY A 454 5.73 27.79 -18.25
CA GLY A 454 5.90 28.67 -17.10
C GLY A 454 6.98 28.21 -16.13
N GLY A 455 7.48 26.97 -16.31
CA GLY A 455 8.55 26.38 -15.49
C GLY A 455 8.07 25.62 -14.27
N ASP A 456 6.76 25.47 -14.09
CA ASP A 456 6.19 24.61 -13.05
C ASP A 456 6.24 23.13 -13.50
N HIS A 457 6.51 22.24 -12.54
CA HIS A 457 6.56 20.80 -12.77
C HIS A 457 5.55 20.11 -11.87
N GLU A 458 4.79 19.16 -12.42
CA GLU A 458 3.96 18.26 -11.63
C GLU A 458 4.45 16.82 -11.74
N HIS A 459 4.37 16.09 -10.63
CA HIS A 459 4.69 14.66 -10.56
C HIS A 459 3.43 13.83 -10.70
N MET A 460 3.31 13.09 -11.79
CA MET A 460 2.22 12.17 -12.02
C MET A 460 2.65 10.73 -11.71
N ASN A 461 1.90 10.05 -10.85
CA ASN A 461 2.12 8.65 -10.54
C ASN A 461 1.11 7.78 -11.30
N THR A 462 1.63 6.81 -12.03
CA THR A 462 0.88 5.81 -12.76
C THR A 462 1.21 4.43 -12.21
N TYR A 463 0.24 3.53 -12.12
CA TYR A 463 0.43 2.20 -11.56
C TYR A 463 0.13 1.16 -12.64
N TYR A 464 1.00 0.17 -12.77
CA TYR A 464 0.86 -0.93 -13.72
C TYR A 464 0.96 -2.25 -12.98
N ASP A 465 0.11 -3.21 -13.31
CA ASP A 465 0.27 -4.59 -12.90
C ASP A 465 1.23 -5.35 -13.84
N LYS A 466 1.49 -6.62 -13.55
CA LYS A 466 2.37 -7.49 -14.33
C LYS A 466 1.90 -7.75 -15.78
N THR A 467 0.62 -7.56 -16.08
CA THR A 467 0.08 -7.68 -17.43
C THR A 467 0.35 -6.43 -18.25
N GLY A 468 0.77 -5.35 -17.60
CA GLY A 468 0.91 -4.03 -18.18
C GLY A 468 -0.41 -3.28 -18.21
N GLU A 469 -1.45 -3.83 -17.57
CA GLU A 469 -2.71 -3.15 -17.42
C GLU A 469 -2.59 -2.04 -16.36
N PHE A 470 -3.26 -0.94 -16.64
CA PHE A 470 -3.24 0.24 -15.81
C PHE A 470 -4.00 -0.02 -14.51
N SER A 471 -3.32 -0.08 -13.37
CA SER A 471 -3.95 -0.14 -12.06
C SER A 471 -4.10 1.28 -11.53
N TYR A 472 -5.34 1.74 -11.43
CA TYR A 472 -5.69 3.08 -11.00
C TYR A 472 -5.66 3.25 -9.48
N GLU A 473 -4.99 4.31 -8.95
CA GLU A 473 -5.42 4.92 -7.66
C GLU A 473 -4.95 6.35 -7.34
N THR A 474 -4.23 7.09 -8.14
CA THR A 474 -3.73 8.40 -7.66
C THR A 474 -3.91 9.62 -8.55
N TYR A 475 -4.73 9.57 -9.56
CA TYR A 475 -4.98 10.78 -10.36
C TYR A 475 -5.79 11.88 -9.64
N LEU A 476 -6.44 11.53 -8.51
CA LEU A 476 -7.38 12.42 -7.82
C LEU A 476 -6.78 13.24 -6.65
N LEU A 477 -5.49 13.12 -6.35
CA LEU A 477 -4.95 13.74 -5.13
C LEU A 477 -4.25 15.08 -5.32
N LYS A 478 -4.02 15.58 -6.54
CA LYS A 478 -3.32 16.86 -6.74
C LYS A 478 -4.09 17.94 -7.51
N ALA A 479 -5.22 17.66 -8.08
CA ALA A 479 -6.00 18.64 -8.83
C ALA A 479 -6.87 19.59 -7.98
N GLY A 480 -6.56 19.83 -6.72
CA GLY A 480 -7.42 20.71 -5.97
C GLY A 480 -7.10 21.04 -4.52
N LEU A 481 -5.87 20.95 -4.06
CA LEU A 481 -5.53 21.42 -2.71
C LEU A 481 -4.16 22.11 -2.68
N SER A 482 -4.01 23.20 -3.43
CA SER A 482 -3.11 24.30 -3.07
C SER A 482 -3.97 25.55 -2.92
N GLU A 483 -4.42 25.76 -1.72
CA GLU A 483 -4.59 27.03 -0.97
C GLU A 483 -5.33 26.77 0.32
#